data_4e1424a1ed88da87dd7f0b24ce6f2560
#
_entry.id   4e1424a1ed88da87dd7f0b24ce6f2560
#
_cell.length_a   1.000
_cell.length_b   1.000
_cell.length_c   1.000
_cell.angle_alpha   90.00
_cell.angle_beta   90.00
_cell.angle_gamma   90.00
#
_symmetry.space_group_name_H-M   'P 1'
#
loop_
_entity.id
_entity.type
_entity.pdbx_description
1 polymer ?
#
loop_
_entity_poly.entity_id
_entity_poly.type
_entity_poly.pdbx_seq_one_letter_code
_entity_poly.pdbx_strand_id
1 'polypeptide(L)'
;RKATAENGRNKKEGTNSKAPAKGQNMPSSKMGEFKIDSEDRRLSSVFEQNKGKLPIPITGAYMIVGHYGQYQVDGLRNVRLDNKGVDIRGKQGAQARAIFNGEVSAIFQYNGLSNVLIRHGSYISVYCNLQSVLVHKGSKVNTRDVIGQVHTDKEGNTILHFQLRKETAKLNPEIWLQR
;
A
#
# COMPACT_ATOMS: atom_id res chain seq x y z
N ARG A 1 14.02 77.92 17.78
CA ARG A 1 12.65 78.32 18.09
C ARG A 1 11.69 77.23 17.76
N LYS A 2 11.13 76.74 18.84
CA LYS A 2 9.85 76.07 18.99
C LYS A 2 9.67 74.74 18.28
N ALA A 3 10.01 73.72 19.05
CA ALA A 3 9.27 72.46 19.05
C ALA A 3 7.80 72.69 19.39
N THR A 4 6.95 72.11 18.68
CA THR A 4 5.64 71.74 19.23
C THR A 4 5.39 70.29 18.91
N ALA A 5 5.35 69.55 19.96
CA ALA A 5 4.83 68.24 20.02
C ALA A 5 3.32 68.32 19.84
N GLU A 6 2.78 67.29 19.19
CA GLU A 6 1.47 66.74 19.48
C GLU A 6 1.43 65.38 18.81
N ASN A 7 1.48 64.36 19.61
CA ASN A 7 0.39 63.67 20.28
C ASN A 7 -0.53 63.00 19.27
N GLY A 8 -0.26 61.78 19.06
CA GLY A 8 -1.10 60.89 18.30
C GLY A 8 -1.04 59.48 18.87
N ARG A 9 -1.84 59.24 19.84
CA ARG A 9 -2.27 58.02 20.50
C ARG A 9 -2.03 56.80 19.67
N ASN A 10 -1.13 55.96 20.11
CA ASN A 10 -1.30 54.69 20.73
C ASN A 10 -2.62 53.99 20.38
N LYS A 11 -2.56 52.98 19.57
CA LYS A 11 -3.45 51.82 19.67
C LYS A 11 -2.62 50.58 19.61
N LYS A 12 -2.53 49.97 20.74
CA LYS A 12 -2.16 48.59 20.95
C LYS A 12 -3.09 47.72 20.11
N GLU A 13 -2.54 47.02 19.19
CA GLU A 13 -3.11 45.74 18.80
C GLU A 13 -2.05 44.70 19.00
N GLY A 14 -2.28 43.90 19.99
CA GLY A 14 -1.51 42.73 20.25
C GLY A 14 -1.67 41.76 19.08
N THR A 15 -0.69 41.72 18.24
CA THR A 15 -0.59 40.63 17.29
C THR A 15 -0.16 39.41 18.05
N ASN A 16 -1.13 38.63 18.36
CA ASN A 16 -0.95 37.26 18.82
C ASN A 16 -0.42 36.44 17.65
N SER A 17 0.87 36.52 17.43
CA SER A 17 1.54 35.67 16.46
C SER A 17 1.65 34.27 17.06
N LYS A 18 0.55 33.52 17.00
CA LYS A 18 0.64 32.09 17.04
C LYS A 18 1.31 31.65 15.74
N ALA A 19 2.56 31.36 15.82
CA ALA A 19 3.19 30.55 14.79
C ALA A 19 2.41 29.25 14.69
N PRO A 20 1.90 28.90 13.53
CA PRO A 20 1.32 27.57 13.37
C PRO A 20 2.46 26.59 13.53
N ALA A 21 2.35 25.75 14.51
CA ALA A 21 3.13 24.54 14.55
C ALA A 21 2.87 23.84 13.21
N LYS A 22 3.85 23.84 12.34
CA LYS A 22 3.85 22.96 11.18
C LYS A 22 4.01 21.53 11.67
N GLY A 23 2.96 20.99 12.23
CA GLY A 23 2.73 19.61 12.08
C GLY A 23 2.47 19.44 10.59
N GLN A 24 3.40 18.84 9.90
CA GLN A 24 3.08 18.29 8.59
C GLN A 24 2.07 17.18 8.87
N ASN A 25 0.82 17.55 9.00
CA ASN A 25 -0.23 16.69 8.57
C ASN A 25 0.06 16.51 7.08
N MET A 26 0.76 15.42 6.77
CA MET A 26 0.42 14.76 5.52
C MET A 26 -1.10 14.83 5.45
N PRO A 27 -1.70 15.32 4.38
CA PRO A 27 -3.10 15.15 4.24
C PRO A 27 -3.28 13.66 4.48
N SER A 28 -3.92 13.30 5.57
CA SER A 28 -4.70 12.10 5.56
C SER A 28 -5.55 12.34 4.35
N SER A 29 -5.01 11.93 3.22
CA SER A 29 -5.76 11.86 2.01
C SER A 29 -7.02 11.25 2.53
N LYS A 30 -8.08 11.98 2.40
CA LYS A 30 -9.40 11.47 2.63
C LYS A 30 -9.40 10.15 1.89
N MET A 31 -9.01 9.10 2.59
CA MET A 31 -9.45 7.76 2.25
C MET A 31 -10.93 7.97 2.29
N GLY A 32 -11.49 8.26 1.12
CA GLY A 32 -12.84 8.72 0.99
C GLY A 32 -13.67 7.79 1.83
N GLU A 33 -14.50 8.33 2.67
CA GLU A 33 -15.43 7.54 3.46
C GLU A 33 -15.80 6.36 2.61
N PHE A 34 -15.35 5.17 3.03
CA PHE A 34 -15.69 3.94 2.36
C PHE A 34 -17.19 3.80 2.50
N LYS A 35 -17.93 4.42 1.60
CA LYS A 35 -19.32 4.05 1.40
C LYS A 35 -19.28 2.64 0.89
N ILE A 36 -19.39 1.71 1.79
CA ILE A 36 -19.58 0.31 1.47
C ILE A 36 -20.97 0.22 0.86
N ASP A 37 -21.01 0.28 -0.46
CA ASP A 37 -22.25 0.05 -1.18
C ASP A 37 -22.58 -1.46 -1.20
N SER A 38 -23.71 -1.80 -1.79
CA SER A 38 -24.16 -3.20 -1.84
C SER A 38 -23.22 -4.08 -2.67
N GLU A 39 -22.57 -3.53 -3.70
CA GLU A 39 -21.60 -4.24 -4.52
C GLU A 39 -20.32 -4.55 -3.75
N ASP A 40 -19.82 -3.58 -2.99
CA ASP A 40 -18.66 -3.76 -2.13
C ASP A 40 -18.90 -4.83 -1.06
N ARG A 41 -20.08 -4.87 -0.46
CA ARG A 41 -20.46 -5.90 0.52
C ARG A 41 -20.49 -7.28 -0.11
N ARG A 42 -21.06 -7.39 -1.29
CA ARG A 42 -21.12 -8.64 -2.04
C ARG A 42 -19.71 -9.09 -2.42
N LEU A 43 -18.89 -8.21 -2.93
CA LEU A 43 -17.51 -8.51 -3.32
C LEU A 43 -16.67 -8.95 -2.11
N SER A 44 -16.82 -8.27 -0.96
CA SER A 44 -16.17 -8.65 0.30
C SER A 44 -16.57 -10.04 0.75
N SER A 45 -17.86 -10.37 0.70
CA SER A 45 -18.37 -11.66 1.10
C SER A 45 -17.84 -12.79 0.21
N VAL A 46 -17.82 -12.59 -1.10
CA VAL A 46 -17.28 -13.59 -2.04
C VAL A 46 -15.76 -13.73 -1.86
N PHE A 47 -15.06 -12.63 -1.58
CA PHE A 47 -13.63 -12.66 -1.27
C PHE A 47 -13.35 -13.52 -0.02
N GLU A 48 -14.12 -13.33 1.05
CA GLU A 48 -13.99 -14.10 2.29
C GLU A 48 -14.22 -15.60 2.08
N GLN A 49 -15.18 -15.95 1.25
CA GLN A 49 -15.47 -17.35 0.90
C GLN A 49 -14.33 -18.05 0.15
N ASN A 50 -13.45 -17.28 -0.46
CA ASN A 50 -12.27 -17.77 -1.17
C ASN A 50 -11.00 -17.80 -0.32
N LYS A 51 -11.11 -17.61 0.99
CA LYS A 51 -9.97 -17.71 1.91
C LYS A 51 -9.28 -19.08 1.78
N GLY A 52 -7.97 -19.04 1.56
CA GLY A 52 -7.16 -20.23 1.31
C GLY A 52 -7.22 -20.79 -0.11
N LYS A 53 -7.98 -20.13 -1.00
CA LYS A 53 -8.15 -20.56 -2.40
C LYS A 53 -7.74 -19.48 -3.40
N LEU A 54 -7.31 -18.31 -2.93
CA LEU A 54 -6.89 -17.21 -3.79
C LEU A 54 -5.61 -17.58 -4.55
N PRO A 55 -5.49 -17.25 -5.84
CA PRO A 55 -4.31 -17.59 -6.61
C PRO A 55 -3.07 -16.84 -6.08
N ILE A 56 -1.92 -17.44 -6.26
CA ILE A 56 -0.64 -16.80 -5.95
C ILE A 56 -0.49 -15.56 -6.86
N PRO A 57 -0.07 -14.41 -6.29
CA PRO A 57 -0.07 -13.14 -7.02
C PRO A 57 1.10 -12.99 -8.02
N ILE A 58 1.87 -14.02 -8.24
CA ILE A 58 2.96 -14.05 -9.21
C ILE A 58 2.78 -15.20 -10.20
N THR A 59 3.17 -14.99 -11.45
CA THR A 59 3.08 -16.01 -12.49
C THR A 59 4.25 -17.00 -12.43
N GLY A 60 3.99 -18.24 -12.82
CA GLY A 60 5.01 -19.28 -12.93
C GLY A 60 5.43 -19.90 -11.59
N ALA A 61 6.54 -20.59 -11.60
CA ALA A 61 7.10 -21.20 -10.40
C ALA A 61 7.51 -20.12 -9.38
N TYR A 62 7.27 -20.39 -8.12
CA TYR A 62 7.52 -19.45 -7.05
C TYR A 62 8.02 -20.12 -5.77
N MET A 63 8.61 -19.32 -4.90
CA MET A 63 9.01 -19.69 -3.55
C MET A 63 8.75 -18.53 -2.61
N ILE A 64 8.16 -18.80 -1.43
CA ILE A 64 8.05 -17.78 -0.38
C ILE A 64 9.42 -17.69 0.30
N VAL A 65 10.02 -16.52 0.24
CA VAL A 65 11.36 -16.22 0.81
C VAL A 65 11.28 -15.33 2.04
N GLY A 66 10.15 -14.66 2.27
CA GLY A 66 9.86 -13.87 3.45
C GLY A 66 8.44 -14.13 3.93
N HIS A 67 8.30 -14.66 5.16
CA HIS A 67 7.01 -14.95 5.77
C HIS A 67 6.41 -13.71 6.44
N TYR A 68 5.10 -13.71 6.58
CA TYR A 68 4.39 -12.66 7.30
C TYR A 68 4.68 -12.71 8.80
N GLY A 69 4.80 -11.52 9.39
CA GLY A 69 4.88 -11.34 10.84
C GLY A 69 6.30 -11.06 11.34
N GLN A 70 6.45 -11.15 12.64
CA GLN A 70 7.74 -10.95 13.29
C GLN A 70 8.45 -12.28 13.44
N TYR A 71 9.69 -12.33 13.01
CA TYR A 71 10.53 -13.50 13.20
C TYR A 71 11.97 -13.11 13.47
N GLN A 72 12.65 -13.99 14.18
CA GLN A 72 14.06 -13.84 14.48
C GLN A 72 14.88 -14.36 13.31
N VAL A 73 15.94 -13.65 12.95
CA VAL A 73 16.85 -14.09 11.90
C VAL A 73 17.81 -15.13 12.50
N ASP A 74 17.85 -16.29 11.86
CA ASP A 74 18.75 -17.36 12.28
C ASP A 74 20.21 -16.89 12.25
N GLY A 75 20.94 -17.15 13.34
CA GLY A 75 22.33 -16.75 13.47
C GLY A 75 22.59 -15.32 13.94
N LEU A 76 21.56 -14.49 14.05
CA LEU A 76 21.68 -13.11 14.53
C LEU A 76 20.86 -12.93 15.82
N ARG A 77 21.56 -12.95 16.95
CA ARG A 77 20.92 -12.65 18.24
C ARG A 77 20.41 -11.19 18.24
N ASN A 78 19.18 -11.00 18.68
CA ASN A 78 18.52 -9.70 18.80
C ASN A 78 18.13 -9.00 17.49
N VAL A 79 18.18 -9.65 16.35
CA VAL A 79 17.61 -9.12 15.09
C VAL A 79 16.25 -9.75 14.84
N ARG A 80 15.22 -8.91 14.88
CA ARG A 80 13.86 -9.28 14.52
C ARG A 80 13.49 -8.59 13.23
N LEU A 81 12.93 -9.34 12.30
CA LEU A 81 12.29 -8.79 11.11
C LEU A 81 10.79 -8.71 11.34
N ASP A 82 10.21 -7.60 10.92
CA ASP A 82 8.76 -7.38 10.91
C ASP A 82 8.30 -7.25 9.46
N ASN A 83 7.74 -8.33 8.92
CA ASN A 83 7.24 -8.36 7.56
C ASN A 83 5.72 -8.18 7.56
N LYS A 84 5.27 -7.11 6.95
CA LYS A 84 3.85 -6.74 6.85
C LYS A 84 3.08 -7.46 5.75
N GLY A 85 3.76 -8.29 5.00
CA GLY A 85 3.25 -9.09 3.91
C GLY A 85 4.07 -10.35 3.74
N VAL A 86 4.14 -10.82 2.52
CA VAL A 86 5.00 -11.95 2.14
C VAL A 86 5.92 -11.55 0.99
N ASP A 87 7.12 -12.08 0.98
CA ASP A 87 8.04 -11.93 -0.13
C ASP A 87 8.07 -13.21 -0.94
N ILE A 88 7.73 -13.09 -2.21
CA ILE A 88 7.58 -14.22 -3.12
C ILE A 88 8.60 -14.06 -4.25
N ARG A 89 9.53 -15.01 -4.31
CA ARG A 89 10.50 -15.07 -5.40
C ARG A 89 9.95 -15.89 -6.54
N GLY A 90 9.97 -15.30 -7.74
CA GLY A 90 9.64 -15.96 -9.00
C GLY A 90 10.86 -16.13 -9.89
N LYS A 91 10.61 -16.57 -11.11
CA LYS A 91 11.62 -16.59 -12.17
C LYS A 91 11.79 -15.19 -12.76
N GLN A 92 12.94 -14.93 -13.37
CA GLN A 92 13.17 -13.71 -14.13
C GLN A 92 12.07 -13.57 -15.20
N GLY A 93 11.50 -12.37 -15.30
CA GLY A 93 10.38 -12.09 -16.20
C GLY A 93 8.99 -12.42 -15.62
N ALA A 94 8.92 -12.92 -14.39
CA ALA A 94 7.65 -13.17 -13.73
C ALA A 94 6.78 -11.89 -13.63
N GLN A 95 5.49 -12.08 -13.76
CA GLN A 95 4.51 -11.00 -13.72
C GLN A 95 3.67 -11.09 -12.45
N ALA A 96 3.27 -9.92 -11.94
CA ALA A 96 2.26 -9.84 -10.89
C ALA A 96 0.87 -9.97 -11.50
N ARG A 97 -0.02 -10.66 -10.80
CA ARG A 97 -1.41 -10.87 -11.22
C ARG A 97 -2.38 -10.65 -10.07
N ALA A 98 -3.57 -10.16 -10.41
CA ALA A 98 -4.62 -9.94 -9.43
C ALA A 98 -5.06 -11.24 -8.77
N ILE A 99 -5.16 -11.25 -7.45
CA ILE A 99 -5.60 -12.44 -6.69
C ILE A 99 -7.11 -12.63 -6.74
N PHE A 100 -7.86 -11.59 -7.08
CA PHE A 100 -9.32 -11.62 -7.14
C PHE A 100 -9.86 -10.46 -7.97
N ASN A 101 -11.12 -10.53 -8.35
CA ASN A 101 -11.82 -9.44 -9.02
C ASN A 101 -11.79 -8.18 -8.15
N GLY A 102 -11.55 -7.05 -8.76
CA GLY A 102 -11.49 -5.78 -8.04
C GLY A 102 -11.25 -4.60 -8.95
N GLU A 103 -10.91 -3.48 -8.34
CA GLU A 103 -10.61 -2.23 -9.01
C GLU A 103 -9.29 -1.67 -8.49
N VAL A 104 -8.44 -1.19 -9.39
CA VAL A 104 -7.20 -0.51 -9.02
C VAL A 104 -7.52 0.79 -8.31
N SER A 105 -7.23 0.86 -7.03
CA SER A 105 -7.53 2.01 -6.19
C SER A 105 -6.42 3.05 -6.17
N ALA A 106 -5.17 2.62 -6.30
CA ALA A 106 -4.02 3.50 -6.33
C ALA A 106 -2.81 2.83 -7.01
N ILE A 107 -1.98 3.65 -7.62
CA ILE A 107 -0.65 3.30 -8.10
C ILE A 107 0.30 4.37 -7.63
N PHE A 108 1.40 3.99 -6.99
CA PHE A 108 2.41 4.94 -6.55
C PHE A 108 3.82 4.38 -6.78
N GLN A 109 4.78 5.28 -6.89
CA GLN A 109 6.17 4.91 -7.10
C GLN A 109 6.98 5.10 -5.80
N TYR A 110 7.89 4.18 -5.57
CA TYR A 110 8.84 4.22 -4.48
C TYR A 110 10.17 3.62 -4.93
N ASN A 111 11.28 4.35 -4.76
CA ASN A 111 12.61 3.93 -5.22
C ASN A 111 12.66 3.52 -6.70
N GLY A 112 11.93 4.21 -7.57
CA GLY A 112 11.89 3.92 -9.00
C GLY A 112 11.05 2.69 -9.37
N LEU A 113 10.43 2.03 -8.42
CA LEU A 113 9.55 0.88 -8.61
C LEU A 113 8.10 1.26 -8.35
N SER A 114 7.19 0.58 -9.04
CA SER A 114 5.76 0.84 -8.90
C SER A 114 5.11 -0.12 -7.91
N ASN A 115 4.10 0.39 -7.23
CA ASN A 115 3.26 -0.36 -6.31
C ASN A 115 1.80 -0.16 -6.70
N VAL A 116 1.04 -1.23 -6.73
CA VAL A 116 -0.36 -1.23 -7.13
C VAL A 116 -1.22 -1.72 -5.98
N LEU A 117 -2.29 -0.99 -5.69
CA LEU A 117 -3.32 -1.37 -4.73
C LEU A 117 -4.59 -1.73 -5.51
N ILE A 118 -5.13 -2.92 -5.23
CA ILE A 118 -6.40 -3.38 -5.79
C ILE A 118 -7.40 -3.55 -4.65
N ARG A 119 -8.56 -2.95 -4.83
CA ARG A 119 -9.66 -3.03 -3.87
C ARG A 119 -10.64 -4.13 -4.26
N HIS A 120 -10.97 -4.97 -3.28
CA HIS A 120 -11.93 -6.06 -3.37
C HIS A 120 -13.03 -5.88 -2.31
N GLY A 121 -13.84 -4.86 -2.46
CA GLY A 121 -14.76 -4.44 -1.40
C GLY A 121 -14.00 -3.86 -0.20
N SER A 122 -14.11 -4.48 0.96
CA SER A 122 -13.39 -4.07 2.19
C SER A 122 -11.93 -4.57 2.21
N TYR A 123 -11.54 -5.44 1.29
CA TYR A 123 -10.18 -5.99 1.20
C TYR A 123 -9.33 -5.24 0.20
N ILE A 124 -8.05 -5.13 0.50
CA ILE A 124 -7.08 -4.48 -0.38
C ILE A 124 -5.87 -5.41 -0.53
N SER A 125 -5.52 -5.72 -1.76
CA SER A 125 -4.28 -6.39 -2.10
C SER A 125 -3.25 -5.38 -2.60
N VAL A 126 -2.01 -5.52 -2.15
CA VAL A 126 -0.91 -4.61 -2.44
C VAL A 126 0.21 -5.37 -3.11
N TYR A 127 0.63 -4.89 -4.27
CA TYR A 127 1.68 -5.49 -5.11
C TYR A 127 2.85 -4.50 -5.20
N CYS A 128 3.97 -4.84 -4.61
CA CYS A 128 5.15 -3.99 -4.55
C CYS A 128 6.30 -4.55 -5.39
N ASN A 129 7.23 -3.68 -5.79
CA ASN A 129 8.42 -3.99 -6.56
C ASN A 129 8.13 -4.33 -8.04
N LEU A 130 7.23 -3.59 -8.66
CA LEU A 130 6.94 -3.72 -10.08
C LEU A 130 7.83 -2.78 -10.90
N GLN A 131 8.51 -3.29 -11.91
CA GLN A 131 9.27 -2.47 -12.84
C GLN A 131 8.40 -1.82 -13.91
N SER A 132 7.26 -2.42 -14.24
CA SER A 132 6.28 -1.89 -15.16
C SER A 132 4.86 -2.24 -14.70
N VAL A 133 3.89 -1.40 -15.08
CA VAL A 133 2.48 -1.55 -14.70
C VAL A 133 1.63 -1.48 -15.97
N LEU A 134 0.72 -2.44 -16.12
CA LEU A 134 -0.18 -2.57 -17.27
C LEU A 134 -1.58 -2.03 -17.02
N VAL A 135 -1.84 -1.56 -15.81
CA VAL A 135 -3.13 -1.03 -15.38
C VAL A 135 -2.99 0.40 -14.90
N HIS A 136 -4.10 1.10 -14.75
CA HIS A 136 -4.14 2.46 -14.20
C HIS A 136 -5.20 2.55 -13.10
N LYS A 137 -5.16 3.61 -12.34
CA LYS A 137 -6.16 3.88 -11.31
C LYS A 137 -7.56 3.86 -11.93
N GLY A 138 -8.46 3.11 -11.32
CA GLY A 138 -9.83 2.91 -11.81
C GLY A 138 -9.99 1.70 -12.73
N SER A 139 -8.90 1.06 -13.18
CA SER A 139 -9.00 -0.17 -13.98
C SER A 139 -9.69 -1.26 -13.20
N LYS A 140 -10.68 -1.90 -13.81
CA LYS A 140 -11.27 -3.12 -13.28
C LYS A 140 -10.45 -4.32 -13.72
N VAL A 141 -10.19 -5.22 -12.79
CA VAL A 141 -9.40 -6.42 -13.01
C VAL A 141 -10.18 -7.64 -12.61
N ASN A 142 -9.93 -8.73 -13.30
CA ASN A 142 -10.46 -10.05 -12.95
C ASN A 142 -9.37 -10.88 -12.27
N THR A 143 -9.79 -11.93 -11.60
CA THR A 143 -8.87 -12.89 -10.99
C THR A 143 -7.86 -13.39 -12.01
N ARG A 144 -6.57 -13.35 -11.66
CA ARG A 144 -5.41 -13.72 -12.49
C ARG A 144 -5.07 -12.76 -13.64
N ASP A 145 -5.73 -11.63 -13.77
CA ASP A 145 -5.29 -10.61 -14.73
C ASP A 145 -3.89 -10.13 -14.38
N VAL A 146 -3.02 -10.05 -15.39
CA VAL A 146 -1.67 -9.52 -15.23
C VAL A 146 -1.75 -8.01 -15.02
N ILE A 147 -1.12 -7.53 -13.97
CA ILE A 147 -1.12 -6.11 -13.59
C ILE A 147 0.19 -5.40 -13.82
N GLY A 148 1.27 -6.15 -13.96
CA GLY A 148 2.59 -5.60 -14.21
C GLY A 148 3.68 -6.67 -14.15
N GLN A 149 4.91 -6.24 -14.41
CA GLN A 149 6.08 -7.11 -14.35
C GLN A 149 6.85 -6.88 -13.05
N VAL A 150 7.23 -7.95 -12.39
CA VAL A 150 8.03 -7.90 -11.17
C VAL A 150 9.47 -7.51 -11.51
N HIS A 151 10.04 -6.61 -10.73
CA HIS A 151 11.41 -6.16 -10.89
C HIS A 151 12.41 -7.29 -10.60
N THR A 152 13.39 -7.44 -11.47
CA THR A 152 14.55 -8.30 -11.23
C THR A 152 15.74 -7.41 -10.87
N ASP A 153 16.35 -7.65 -9.71
CA ASP A 153 17.51 -6.89 -9.25
C ASP A 153 18.80 -7.28 -10.00
N LYS A 154 19.90 -6.59 -9.66
CA LYS A 154 21.20 -6.82 -10.29
C LYS A 154 21.77 -8.23 -10.04
N GLU A 155 21.31 -8.89 -9.00
CA GLU A 155 21.72 -10.24 -8.61
C GLU A 155 20.84 -11.32 -9.23
N GLY A 156 19.86 -10.92 -10.04
CA GLY A 156 18.91 -11.81 -10.70
C GLY A 156 17.73 -12.25 -9.83
N ASN A 157 17.50 -11.62 -8.69
CA ASN A 157 16.38 -11.92 -7.83
C ASN A 157 15.12 -11.18 -8.30
N THR A 158 14.07 -11.94 -8.54
CA THR A 158 12.74 -11.43 -8.90
C THR A 158 11.80 -11.66 -7.74
N ILE A 159 11.58 -10.64 -6.92
CA ILE A 159 10.83 -10.75 -5.67
C ILE A 159 9.66 -9.78 -5.68
N LEU A 160 8.45 -10.32 -5.56
CA LEU A 160 7.23 -9.58 -5.32
C LEU A 160 7.00 -9.47 -3.81
N HIS A 161 6.85 -8.25 -3.30
CA HIS A 161 6.32 -8.05 -1.97
C HIS A 161 4.81 -7.87 -2.05
N PHE A 162 4.07 -8.75 -1.39
CA PHE A 162 2.62 -8.79 -1.43
C PHE A 162 2.03 -8.60 -0.04
N GLN A 163 1.08 -7.68 0.08
CA GLN A 163 0.33 -7.45 1.30
C GLN A 163 -1.16 -7.65 1.06
N LEU A 164 -1.85 -8.08 2.10
CA LEU A 164 -3.30 -8.16 2.14
C LEU A 164 -3.82 -7.41 3.36
N ARG A 165 -4.86 -6.63 3.17
CA ARG A 165 -5.49 -5.83 4.22
C ARG A 165 -6.99 -5.99 4.17
N LYS A 166 -7.62 -5.91 5.33
CA LYS A 166 -9.06 -5.63 5.45
C LYS A 166 -9.21 -4.22 6.01
N GLU A 167 -9.66 -3.28 5.17
CA GLU A 167 -9.63 -1.86 5.49
C GLU A 167 -8.22 -1.41 5.86
N THR A 168 -7.96 -1.06 7.12
CA THR A 168 -6.64 -0.68 7.62
C THR A 168 -5.87 -1.81 8.30
N ALA A 169 -6.54 -2.92 8.62
CA ALA A 169 -5.94 -4.05 9.32
C ALA A 169 -5.11 -4.91 8.36
N LYS A 170 -3.88 -5.21 8.76
CA LYS A 170 -3.01 -6.13 8.02
C LYS A 170 -3.43 -7.56 8.27
N LEU A 171 -3.45 -8.35 7.21
CA LEU A 171 -3.77 -9.76 7.25
C LEU A 171 -2.53 -10.58 6.85
N ASN A 172 -2.47 -11.81 7.34
CA ASN A 172 -1.45 -12.76 6.90
C ASN A 172 -1.84 -13.33 5.52
N PRO A 173 -1.15 -12.95 4.43
CA PRO A 173 -1.52 -13.43 3.10
C PRO A 173 -1.41 -14.94 2.93
N GLU A 174 -0.52 -15.60 3.68
CA GLU A 174 -0.26 -17.03 3.54
C GLU A 174 -1.47 -17.91 3.86
N ILE A 175 -2.37 -17.44 4.74
CA ILE A 175 -3.60 -18.17 5.06
C ILE A 175 -4.74 -17.92 4.06
N TRP A 176 -4.60 -16.91 3.21
CA TRP A 176 -5.58 -16.53 2.19
C TRP A 176 -5.26 -17.10 0.81
N LEU A 177 -3.98 -17.23 0.49
CA LEU A 177 -3.51 -17.74 -0.78
C LEU A 177 -3.57 -19.27 -0.81
N GLN A 178 -3.84 -19.82 -1.99
CA GLN A 178 -3.77 -21.26 -2.19
C GLN A 178 -2.34 -21.77 -1.99
N ARG A 179 -2.19 -22.94 -1.48
CA ARG A 179 -0.91 -23.63 -1.34
C ARG A 179 -0.76 -24.69 -2.43
#